data_9f5d78ea66654a53928381cd2355518f
#
_entry.id   9f5d78ea66654a53928381cd2355518f
#
_cell.length_a   1.000
_cell.length_b   1.000
_cell.length_c   1.000
_cell.angle_alpha   90.00
_cell.angle_beta   90.00
_cell.angle_gamma   90.00
#
_symmetry.space_group_name_H-M   'P 1'
#
loop_
_entity.id
_entity.type
_entity.pdbx_description
1 polymer ?
#
loop_
_entity_poly.entity_id
_entity_poly.type
_entity_poly.pdbx_seq_one_letter_code
_entity_poly.pdbx_strand_id
1 'polypeptide(L)'
;HIQQIRYGDPMSAKTQMGPLARPDLADKLEKQVETLVKMGAEVIIPGKRTGNMFSPAFLKISREISANFTEELFGPVACVIVANDENEAIEIANETNFGLGASLWTSDLKKAEKLAEKIEAGSVFVNAMVKSDPSLPFGGINASGYGRELGVYGLTEFLNIKSYYFENPG
;
A
#
# COMPACT_ATOMS: atom_id res chain seq x y z
N HIS A 1 -1.71 19.59 0.12
CA HIS A 1 -2.95 18.87 0.40
C HIS A 1 -2.94 18.14 1.76
N ILE A 2 -1.83 17.46 2.16
CA ILE A 2 -1.76 16.71 3.44
C ILE A 2 -2.12 17.60 4.64
N GLN A 3 -1.60 18.83 4.72
CA GLN A 3 -1.91 19.80 5.80
C GLN A 3 -3.35 20.31 5.79
N GLN A 4 -4.11 20.08 4.72
CA GLN A 4 -5.50 20.49 4.58
C GLN A 4 -6.50 19.40 5.01
N ILE A 5 -6.00 18.20 5.35
CA ILE A 5 -6.85 17.10 5.80
C ILE A 5 -7.44 17.46 7.17
N ARG A 6 -8.77 17.50 7.22
CA ARG A 6 -9.50 17.73 8.47
C ARG A 6 -9.65 16.41 9.21
N TYR A 7 -8.89 16.27 10.29
CA TYR A 7 -8.95 15.09 11.15
C TYR A 7 -9.67 15.45 12.48
N GLY A 8 -10.36 14.48 13.06
CA GLY A 8 -11.13 14.72 14.29
C GLY A 8 -12.21 13.67 14.56
N ASP A 9 -13.27 14.09 15.22
CA ASP A 9 -14.41 13.25 15.55
C ASP A 9 -15.05 12.66 14.30
N PRO A 10 -15.12 11.33 14.16
CA PRO A 10 -15.70 10.66 12.99
C PRO A 10 -17.21 10.89 12.84
N MET A 11 -17.92 11.31 13.90
CA MET A 11 -19.34 11.67 13.84
C MET A 11 -19.59 13.04 13.22
N SER A 12 -18.57 13.85 13.04
CA SER A 12 -18.67 15.15 12.38
C SER A 12 -18.59 15.01 10.85
N ALA A 13 -19.58 15.51 10.14
CA ALA A 13 -19.62 15.54 8.67
C ALA A 13 -18.45 16.34 8.04
N LYS A 14 -17.73 17.15 8.82
CA LYS A 14 -16.57 17.91 8.35
C LYS A 14 -15.26 17.12 8.46
N THR A 15 -15.23 16.01 9.18
CA THR A 15 -14.07 15.18 9.39
C THR A 15 -13.81 14.30 8.15
N GLN A 16 -12.57 14.31 7.69
CA GLN A 16 -12.10 13.49 6.57
C GLN A 16 -11.28 12.28 7.06
N MET A 17 -10.72 12.35 8.26
CA MET A 17 -9.92 11.30 8.85
C MET A 17 -10.21 11.20 10.35
N GLY A 18 -10.60 10.01 10.79
CA GLY A 18 -10.84 9.68 12.19
C GLY A 18 -9.58 9.23 12.95
N PRO A 19 -9.73 8.80 14.20
CA PRO A 19 -8.65 8.26 15.01
C PRO A 19 -8.22 6.87 14.51
N LEU A 20 -7.03 6.43 14.94
CA LEU A 20 -6.62 5.05 14.83
C LEU A 20 -7.54 4.15 15.67
N ALA A 21 -7.72 2.91 15.23
CA ALA A 21 -8.72 2.01 15.81
C ALA A 21 -8.44 1.66 17.29
N ARG A 22 -7.16 1.65 17.70
CA ARG A 22 -6.75 1.25 19.05
C ARG A 22 -5.56 2.07 19.54
N PRO A 23 -5.39 2.24 20.89
CA PRO A 23 -4.26 2.96 21.48
C PRO A 23 -2.90 2.36 21.12
N ASP A 24 -2.78 1.02 21.14
CA ASP A 24 -1.53 0.31 20.85
C ASP A 24 -1.04 0.53 19.41
N LEU A 25 -1.95 0.71 18.46
CA LEU A 25 -1.60 1.08 17.08
C LEU A 25 -1.02 2.50 17.01
N ALA A 26 -1.58 3.43 17.79
CA ALA A 26 -1.06 4.78 17.89
C ALA A 26 0.31 4.81 18.59
N ASP A 27 0.51 4.00 19.65
CA ASP A 27 1.79 3.83 20.33
C ASP A 27 2.86 3.26 19.38
N LYS A 28 2.48 2.24 18.59
CA LYS A 28 3.37 1.63 17.61
C LYS A 28 3.77 2.64 16.54
N LEU A 29 2.80 3.34 15.94
CA LEU A 29 3.05 4.31 14.89
C LEU A 29 3.97 5.45 15.34
N GLU A 30 3.76 5.98 16.56
CA GLU A 30 4.61 7.02 17.14
C GLU A 30 6.06 6.55 17.26
N LYS A 31 6.28 5.35 17.81
CA LYS A 31 7.62 4.75 17.93
C LYS A 31 8.27 4.50 16.57
N GLN A 32 7.49 4.08 15.57
CA GLN A 32 7.97 3.88 14.22
C GLN A 32 8.44 5.20 13.59
N VAL A 33 7.68 6.28 13.73
CA VAL A 33 8.07 7.62 13.28
C VAL A 33 9.34 8.11 13.98
N GLU A 34 9.41 7.96 15.32
CA GLU A 34 10.62 8.28 16.08
C GLU A 34 11.85 7.49 15.60
N THR A 35 11.65 6.21 15.29
CA THR A 35 12.74 5.35 14.77
C THR A 35 13.23 5.86 13.42
N LEU A 36 12.31 6.16 12.49
CA LEU A 36 12.67 6.73 11.20
C LEU A 36 13.44 8.05 11.33
N VAL A 37 13.01 8.92 12.23
CA VAL A 37 13.70 10.20 12.51
C VAL A 37 15.10 9.94 13.07
N LYS A 38 15.27 8.98 14.00
CA LYS A 38 16.60 8.59 14.52
C LYS A 38 17.50 7.98 13.45
N MET A 39 16.91 7.31 12.44
CA MET A 39 17.64 6.79 11.27
C MET A 39 18.01 7.89 10.27
N GLY A 40 17.56 9.13 10.46
CA GLY A 40 17.90 10.27 9.61
C GLY A 40 16.80 10.70 8.64
N ALA A 41 15.54 10.26 8.84
CA ALA A 41 14.43 10.75 8.05
C ALA A 41 14.24 12.27 8.23
N GLU A 42 14.06 12.99 7.13
CA GLU A 42 13.69 14.40 7.10
C GLU A 42 12.19 14.56 7.35
N VAL A 43 11.81 15.30 8.37
CA VAL A 43 10.39 15.56 8.68
C VAL A 43 9.90 16.76 7.85
N ILE A 44 9.11 16.48 6.80
CA ILE A 44 8.51 17.52 5.96
C ILE A 44 7.23 18.07 6.60
N ILE A 45 6.38 17.18 7.11
CA ILE A 45 5.17 17.52 7.85
C ILE A 45 5.19 16.71 9.15
N PRO A 46 5.28 17.36 10.33
CA PRO A 46 5.34 16.65 11.59
C PRO A 46 3.97 16.06 11.95
N GLY A 47 3.96 14.79 12.32
CA GLY A 47 2.81 14.15 12.95
C GLY A 47 2.67 14.61 14.41
N LYS A 48 1.41 14.77 14.85
CA LYS A 48 1.09 15.05 16.25
C LYS A 48 0.08 14.01 16.74
N ARG A 49 0.40 13.39 17.86
CA ARG A 49 -0.50 12.45 18.51
C ARG A 49 -1.28 13.10 19.64
N THR A 50 -2.56 12.73 19.77
CA THR A 50 -3.39 13.07 20.93
C THR A 50 -4.33 11.86 21.16
N GLY A 51 -4.04 11.05 22.17
CA GLY A 51 -4.75 9.77 22.37
C GLY A 51 -4.57 8.83 21.18
N ASN A 52 -5.67 8.39 20.58
CA ASN A 52 -5.65 7.57 19.37
C ASN A 52 -5.62 8.39 18.06
N MET A 53 -5.73 9.69 18.17
CA MET A 53 -5.64 10.58 17.01
C MET A 53 -4.18 10.82 16.67
N PHE A 54 -3.82 10.59 15.40
CA PHE A 54 -2.52 10.91 14.84
C PHE A 54 -2.75 11.84 13.64
N SER A 55 -2.18 13.03 13.65
CA SER A 55 -2.33 13.95 12.51
C SER A 55 -1.53 13.45 11.31
N PRO A 56 -1.95 13.76 10.07
CA PRO A 56 -1.18 13.41 8.89
C PRO A 56 0.27 13.88 8.98
N ALA A 57 1.20 12.99 8.68
CA ALA A 57 2.64 13.24 8.66
C ALA A 57 3.25 12.88 7.32
N PHE A 58 4.35 13.56 6.96
CA PHE A 58 5.07 13.32 5.73
C PHE A 58 6.58 13.36 5.97
N LEU A 59 7.25 12.26 5.66
CA LEU A 59 8.68 12.08 5.87
C LEU A 59 9.37 11.88 4.51
N LYS A 60 10.58 12.42 4.37
CA LYS A 60 11.48 12.04 3.28
C LYS A 60 12.55 11.12 3.85
N ILE A 61 12.72 9.97 3.24
CA ILE A 61 13.70 8.96 3.64
C ILE A 61 14.63 8.62 2.48
N SER A 62 15.81 8.13 2.80
CA SER A 62 16.73 7.57 1.80
C SER A 62 16.37 6.11 1.49
N ARG A 63 16.88 5.57 0.37
CA ARG A 63 16.79 4.15 0.03
C ARG A 63 17.39 3.27 1.14
N GLU A 64 18.50 3.70 1.75
CA GLU A 64 19.14 3.00 2.86
C GLU A 64 18.22 2.89 4.09
N ILE A 65 17.53 3.98 4.45
CA ILE A 65 16.54 3.95 5.54
C ILE A 65 15.41 2.99 5.19
N SER A 66 14.88 3.04 3.96
CA SER A 66 13.82 2.15 3.50
C SER A 66 14.22 0.68 3.58
N ALA A 67 15.42 0.33 3.12
CA ALA A 67 15.93 -1.04 3.16
C ALA A 67 16.11 -1.59 4.59
N ASN A 68 16.38 -0.72 5.56
CA ASN A 68 16.56 -1.09 6.97
C ASN A 68 15.30 -0.94 7.83
N PHE A 69 14.23 -0.36 7.29
CA PHE A 69 12.94 -0.22 7.95
C PHE A 69 11.86 -1.01 7.19
N THR A 70 11.70 -2.28 7.56
CA THR A 70 10.81 -3.22 6.86
C THR A 70 9.39 -3.29 7.43
N GLU A 71 9.09 -2.46 8.43
CA GLU A 71 7.77 -2.42 9.05
C GLU A 71 6.77 -1.57 8.24
N GLU A 72 5.52 -2.00 8.24
CA GLU A 72 4.42 -1.20 7.73
C GLU A 72 4.04 -0.08 8.70
N LEU A 73 3.97 1.15 8.20
CA LEU A 73 3.42 2.32 8.93
C LEU A 73 1.88 2.29 8.84
N PHE A 74 1.25 1.61 9.77
CA PHE A 74 -0.20 1.44 9.74
C PHE A 74 -0.94 2.65 10.31
N GLY A 75 -0.95 3.76 9.54
CA GLY A 75 -1.56 5.02 9.93
C GLY A 75 -1.29 6.17 8.96
N PRO A 76 -1.66 7.41 9.31
CA PRO A 76 -1.60 8.57 8.41
C PRO A 76 -0.19 9.15 8.26
N VAL A 77 0.79 8.30 8.03
CA VAL A 77 2.20 8.69 7.82
C VAL A 77 2.60 8.21 6.42
N ALA A 78 3.01 9.13 5.57
CA ALA A 78 3.54 8.82 4.26
C ALA A 78 5.05 9.10 4.21
N CYS A 79 5.79 8.18 3.57
CA CYS A 79 7.20 8.36 3.27
C CYS A 79 7.40 8.59 1.78
N VAL A 80 8.36 9.43 1.42
CA VAL A 80 8.81 9.64 0.05
C VAL A 80 10.28 9.32 -0.08
N ILE A 81 10.63 8.62 -1.14
CA ILE A 81 12.01 8.35 -1.55
C ILE A 81 12.18 8.96 -2.94
N VAL A 82 13.27 9.68 -3.13
CA VAL A 82 13.61 10.25 -4.45
C VAL A 82 14.50 9.28 -5.17
N ALA A 83 14.07 8.79 -6.31
CA ALA A 83 14.85 7.95 -7.22
C ALA A 83 15.55 8.82 -8.28
N ASN A 84 16.71 8.39 -8.75
CA ASN A 84 17.46 9.08 -9.79
C ASN A 84 16.83 8.87 -11.18
N ASP A 85 16.24 7.71 -11.40
CA ASP A 85 15.55 7.35 -12.63
C ASP A 85 14.41 6.35 -12.36
N GLU A 86 13.73 5.95 -13.43
CA GLU A 86 12.61 5.03 -13.36
C GLU A 86 12.98 3.59 -12.99
N ASN A 87 14.19 3.14 -13.33
CA ASN A 87 14.64 1.80 -12.99
C ASN A 87 14.88 1.72 -11.48
N GLU A 88 15.57 2.71 -10.93
CA GLU A 88 15.76 2.81 -9.48
C GLU A 88 14.41 2.95 -8.75
N ALA A 89 13.45 3.69 -9.31
CA ALA A 89 12.11 3.79 -8.70
C ALA A 89 11.40 2.45 -8.63
N ILE A 90 11.50 1.61 -9.67
CA ILE A 90 10.94 0.26 -9.68
C ILE A 90 11.68 -0.65 -8.70
N GLU A 91 13.01 -0.58 -8.66
CA GLU A 91 13.80 -1.36 -7.68
C GLU A 91 13.37 -1.02 -6.25
N ILE A 92 13.30 0.26 -5.90
CA ILE A 92 12.84 0.72 -4.58
C ILE A 92 11.42 0.26 -4.29
N ALA A 93 10.52 0.34 -5.28
CA ALA A 93 9.14 -0.10 -5.10
C ALA A 93 9.02 -1.60 -4.82
N ASN A 94 9.95 -2.41 -5.36
CA ASN A 94 10.01 -3.85 -5.15
C ASN A 94 10.83 -4.26 -3.92
N GLU A 95 11.60 -3.35 -3.31
CA GLU A 95 12.38 -3.60 -2.06
C GLU A 95 11.46 -3.65 -0.83
N THR A 96 10.46 -4.52 -0.85
CA THR A 96 9.52 -4.72 0.26
C THR A 96 9.08 -6.17 0.34
N ASN A 97 8.73 -6.61 1.55
CA ASN A 97 8.13 -7.94 1.75
C ASN A 97 6.62 -7.96 1.43
N PHE A 98 6.02 -6.82 1.14
CA PHE A 98 4.62 -6.68 0.81
C PHE A 98 4.41 -6.56 -0.70
N GLY A 99 3.21 -6.84 -1.16
CA GLY A 99 2.86 -6.74 -2.57
C GLY A 99 1.35 -6.82 -2.79
N LEU A 100 0.57 -6.02 -2.05
CA LEU A 100 -0.89 -5.98 -2.24
C LEU A 100 -1.25 -5.21 -3.50
N GLY A 101 -0.78 -3.98 -3.61
CA GLY A 101 -1.07 -3.14 -4.75
C GLY A 101 -0.12 -1.95 -4.86
N ALA A 102 0.02 -1.45 -6.08
CA ALA A 102 0.82 -0.29 -6.40
C ALA A 102 0.06 0.70 -7.29
N SER A 103 0.42 1.96 -7.21
CA SER A 103 -0.07 3.02 -8.09
C SER A 103 1.10 3.65 -8.84
N LEU A 104 1.00 3.72 -10.16
CA LEU A 104 1.98 4.34 -11.05
C LEU A 104 1.35 5.59 -11.69
N TRP A 105 2.00 6.73 -11.54
CA TRP A 105 1.51 8.01 -12.05
C TRP A 105 2.43 8.54 -13.14
N THR A 106 1.93 8.64 -14.37
CA THR A 106 2.67 9.15 -15.53
C THR A 106 1.73 9.62 -16.62
N SER A 107 2.19 10.57 -17.45
CA SER A 107 1.48 10.98 -18.67
C SER A 107 1.79 10.08 -19.88
N ASP A 108 2.87 9.29 -19.85
CA ASP A 108 3.25 8.35 -20.91
C ASP A 108 2.65 6.95 -20.63
N LEU A 109 1.49 6.67 -21.23
CA LEU A 109 0.79 5.39 -21.06
C LEU A 109 1.54 4.19 -21.64
N LYS A 110 2.32 4.38 -22.73
CA LYS A 110 3.12 3.28 -23.28
C LYS A 110 4.27 2.89 -22.37
N LYS A 111 4.86 3.88 -21.71
CA LYS A 111 5.87 3.67 -20.68
C LYS A 111 5.25 3.06 -19.43
N ALA A 112 4.06 3.49 -19.04
CA ALA A 112 3.33 2.96 -17.90
C ALA A 112 3.11 1.45 -18.00
N GLU A 113 2.69 0.95 -19.16
CA GLU A 113 2.50 -0.48 -19.40
C GLU A 113 3.76 -1.28 -19.10
N LYS A 114 4.90 -0.88 -19.67
CA LYS A 114 6.19 -1.54 -19.46
C LYS A 114 6.69 -1.47 -18.01
N LEU A 115 6.41 -0.38 -17.31
CA LEU A 115 6.82 -0.22 -15.92
C LEU A 115 5.90 -1.02 -14.98
N ALA A 116 4.60 -1.06 -15.27
CA ALA A 116 3.63 -1.82 -14.48
C ALA A 116 3.95 -3.32 -14.47
N GLU A 117 4.44 -3.89 -15.58
CA GLU A 117 4.89 -5.28 -15.66
C GLU A 117 6.07 -5.60 -14.74
N LYS A 118 6.87 -4.58 -14.39
CA LYS A 118 8.05 -4.75 -13.52
C LYS A 118 7.73 -4.59 -12.03
N ILE A 119 6.57 -4.07 -11.68
CA ILE A 119 6.18 -3.86 -10.29
C ILE A 119 5.65 -5.16 -9.70
N GLU A 120 6.28 -5.64 -8.64
CA GLU A 120 5.93 -6.87 -7.92
C GLU A 120 4.79 -6.62 -6.93
N ALA A 121 3.56 -6.53 -7.45
CA ALA A 121 2.35 -6.38 -6.67
C ALA A 121 1.19 -7.18 -7.28
N GLY A 122 0.24 -7.58 -6.46
CA GLY A 122 -0.95 -8.29 -6.92
C GLY A 122 -1.86 -7.46 -7.84
N SER A 123 -1.79 -6.13 -7.71
CA SER A 123 -2.51 -5.20 -8.57
C SER A 123 -1.70 -3.94 -8.81
N VAL A 124 -1.65 -3.46 -10.05
CA VAL A 124 -0.99 -2.20 -10.41
C VAL A 124 -2.00 -1.27 -11.09
N PHE A 125 -2.16 -0.08 -10.54
CA PHE A 125 -3.07 0.94 -11.04
C PHE A 125 -2.30 2.09 -11.67
N VAL A 126 -2.60 2.42 -12.92
CA VAL A 126 -1.98 3.55 -13.62
C VAL A 126 -2.89 4.77 -13.52
N ASN A 127 -2.34 5.89 -13.04
CA ASN A 127 -3.04 7.17 -12.83
C ASN A 127 -4.33 7.03 -11.99
N ALA A 128 -4.34 6.04 -11.09
CA ALA A 128 -5.43 5.76 -10.17
C ALA A 128 -4.88 5.26 -8.84
N MET A 129 -5.64 5.44 -7.78
CA MET A 129 -5.35 4.83 -6.49
C MET A 129 -5.73 3.36 -6.50
N VAL A 130 -5.00 2.53 -5.76
CA VAL A 130 -5.37 1.14 -5.51
C VAL A 130 -6.75 1.09 -4.87
N LYS A 131 -7.65 0.31 -5.47
CA LYS A 131 -9.02 0.08 -4.98
C LYS A 131 -9.52 -1.29 -5.39
N SER A 132 -10.42 -1.86 -4.60
CA SER A 132 -11.16 -3.05 -5.01
C SER A 132 -12.15 -2.70 -6.12
N ASP A 133 -12.17 -3.52 -7.16
CA ASP A 133 -13.13 -3.45 -8.26
C ASP A 133 -13.77 -4.85 -8.45
N PRO A 134 -15.09 -4.99 -8.37
CA PRO A 134 -15.74 -6.30 -8.47
C PRO A 134 -15.43 -7.08 -9.74
N SER A 135 -15.04 -6.41 -10.82
CA SER A 135 -14.70 -7.04 -12.10
C SER A 135 -13.26 -7.54 -12.21
N LEU A 136 -12.38 -7.10 -11.30
CA LEU A 136 -10.95 -7.41 -11.31
C LEU A 136 -10.57 -8.30 -10.13
N PRO A 137 -9.70 -9.30 -10.32
CA PRO A 137 -9.12 -10.05 -9.22
C PRO A 137 -8.35 -9.11 -8.29
N PHE A 138 -8.56 -9.22 -6.98
CA PHE A 138 -7.86 -8.45 -5.98
C PHE A 138 -7.18 -9.37 -4.97
N GLY A 139 -5.94 -9.09 -4.62
CA GLY A 139 -5.17 -9.84 -3.64
C GLY A 139 -3.68 -9.57 -3.76
N GLY A 140 -2.92 -9.93 -2.74
CA GLY A 140 -1.50 -9.67 -2.63
C GLY A 140 -0.62 -10.83 -3.08
N ILE A 141 0.68 -10.56 -3.03
CA ILE A 141 1.77 -11.52 -3.11
C ILE A 141 2.66 -11.35 -1.88
N ASN A 142 3.61 -12.25 -1.68
CA ASN A 142 4.57 -12.21 -0.57
C ASN A 142 3.85 -12.14 0.80
N ALA A 143 4.30 -11.28 1.71
CA ALA A 143 3.71 -11.10 3.03
C ALA A 143 2.30 -10.48 3.02
N SER A 144 1.84 -9.95 1.89
CA SER A 144 0.47 -9.46 1.73
C SER A 144 -0.56 -10.57 1.54
N GLY A 145 -0.14 -11.82 1.40
CA GLY A 145 -1.01 -12.98 1.36
C GLY A 145 -1.00 -13.72 0.03
N TYR A 146 -1.96 -14.62 -0.14
CA TYR A 146 -2.13 -15.48 -1.30
C TYR A 146 -3.62 -15.56 -1.69
N GLY A 147 -3.90 -16.12 -2.88
CA GLY A 147 -5.25 -16.16 -3.44
C GLY A 147 -5.69 -14.83 -4.05
N ARG A 148 -6.88 -14.84 -4.58
CA ARG A 148 -7.52 -13.64 -5.16
C ARG A 148 -8.99 -13.64 -4.79
N GLU A 149 -9.47 -12.50 -4.32
CA GLU A 149 -10.89 -12.21 -4.21
C GLU A 149 -11.38 -11.46 -5.45
N LEU A 150 -12.66 -11.35 -5.62
CA LEU A 150 -13.33 -10.65 -6.73
C LEU A 150 -13.06 -11.26 -8.12
N GLY A 151 -13.78 -10.76 -9.12
CA GLY A 151 -13.72 -11.30 -10.48
C GLY A 151 -14.04 -12.81 -10.54
N VAL A 152 -13.65 -13.44 -11.63
CA VAL A 152 -13.84 -14.90 -11.85
C VAL A 152 -13.03 -15.73 -10.85
N TYR A 153 -11.83 -15.29 -10.52
CA TYR A 153 -10.95 -16.01 -9.59
C TYR A 153 -11.55 -16.07 -8.18
N GLY A 154 -12.07 -14.94 -7.66
CA GLY A 154 -12.73 -14.93 -6.35
C GLY A 154 -13.96 -15.83 -6.30
N LEU A 155 -14.72 -15.92 -7.41
CA LEU A 155 -15.85 -16.83 -7.50
C LEU A 155 -15.40 -18.30 -7.44
N THR A 156 -14.32 -18.66 -8.16
CA THR A 156 -13.83 -20.04 -8.23
C THR A 156 -13.23 -20.55 -6.91
N GLU A 157 -12.75 -19.67 -6.04
CA GLU A 157 -12.24 -20.04 -4.70
C GLU A 157 -13.30 -20.76 -3.82
N PHE A 158 -14.58 -20.54 -4.08
CA PHE A 158 -15.71 -21.16 -3.35
C PHE A 158 -16.33 -22.33 -4.10
N LEU A 159 -15.76 -22.76 -5.23
CA LEU A 159 -16.29 -23.84 -6.06
C LEU A 159 -15.39 -25.07 -6.03
N ASN A 160 -16.01 -26.25 -6.04
CA ASN A 160 -15.30 -27.50 -6.24
C ASN A 160 -15.12 -27.78 -7.74
N ILE A 161 -13.89 -27.93 -8.17
CA ILE A 161 -13.56 -28.35 -9.53
C ILE A 161 -13.69 -29.88 -9.62
N LYS A 162 -14.55 -30.37 -10.51
CA LYS A 162 -14.75 -31.80 -10.72
C LYS A 162 -14.50 -32.16 -12.20
N SER A 163 -13.55 -33.08 -12.41
CA SER A 163 -13.26 -33.60 -13.74
C SER A 163 -14.08 -34.87 -14.02
N TYR A 164 -14.57 -35.02 -15.25
CA TYR A 164 -15.22 -36.22 -15.77
C TYR A 164 -14.40 -36.73 -16.95
N TYR A 165 -14.04 -38.00 -16.91
CA TYR A 165 -13.40 -38.68 -18.03
C TYR A 165 -14.24 -39.89 -18.42
N PHE A 166 -14.63 -40.00 -19.69
CA PHE A 166 -15.39 -41.10 -20.23
C PHE A 166 -14.54 -41.75 -21.36
N GLU A 167 -14.18 -42.99 -21.16
CA GLU A 167 -13.55 -43.79 -22.21
C GLU A 167 -14.63 -44.56 -22.95
N ASN A 168 -14.65 -44.48 -24.31
CA ASN A 168 -15.56 -45.32 -25.10
C ASN A 168 -15.12 -46.79 -24.98
N PRO A 169 -15.97 -47.70 -24.48
CA PRO A 169 -15.68 -49.10 -24.57
C PRO A 169 -15.69 -49.46 -26.05
N GLY A 170 -14.53 -49.86 -26.60
CA GLY A 170 -14.37 -50.26 -27.98
C GLY A 170 -15.32 -51.37 -28.45
#